data_3823885c7606dc78465c032b1660f99e
#
_entry.id   3823885c7606dc78465c032b1660f99e
#
_cell.length_a   1.000
_cell.length_b   1.000
_cell.length_c   1.000
_cell.angle_alpha   90.00
_cell.angle_beta   90.00
_cell.angle_gamma   90.00
#
_symmetry.space_group_name_H-M   'P 1'
#
loop_
_entity.id
_entity.type
_entity.pdbx_description
1 polymer ?
#
loop_
_entity_poly.entity_id
_entity_poly.type
_entity_poly.pdbx_seq_one_letter_code
_entity_poly.pdbx_strand_id
1 'polypeptide(L)'
;MAKSNNTLCLDKFYPEKDLMITDIDQQSDKIIIQMKSTSSSCKCPKCNRITQKYHGTYTRKVQDLPILGKNVQLEICSHEYACLNDECEVISIAETFDGFLNNYSRMTERCVDFICTLALETSCE
;
A
#
# COMPACT_ATOMS: atom_id res chain seq x y z
N MET A 1 -7.91 8.00 -25.35
CA MET A 1 -7.61 7.98 -23.91
C MET A 1 -7.23 6.59 -23.45
N ALA A 2 -6.27 6.01 -24.14
CA ALA A 2 -5.83 4.65 -23.84
C ALA A 2 -5.28 4.51 -22.41
N LYS A 3 -4.61 5.56 -21.91
CA LYS A 3 -4.06 5.55 -20.56
C LYS A 3 -5.14 5.43 -19.49
N SER A 4 -6.25 6.12 -19.66
CA SER A 4 -7.35 6.08 -18.69
C SER A 4 -7.95 4.67 -18.60
N ASN A 5 -8.11 4.02 -19.75
CA ASN A 5 -8.67 2.67 -19.78
C ASN A 5 -7.76 1.65 -19.10
N ASN A 6 -6.44 1.75 -19.33
CA ASN A 6 -5.49 0.85 -18.70
C ASN A 6 -5.47 1.05 -17.18
N THR A 7 -5.51 2.30 -16.74
CA THR A 7 -5.53 2.61 -15.31
C THR A 7 -6.79 2.08 -14.66
N LEU A 8 -7.95 2.23 -15.31
CA LEU A 8 -9.22 1.73 -14.79
C LEU A 8 -9.21 0.20 -14.64
N CYS A 9 -8.60 -0.50 -15.58
CA CYS A 9 -8.49 -1.96 -15.49
C CYS A 9 -7.65 -2.38 -14.29
N LEU A 10 -6.56 -1.68 -14.02
CA LEU A 10 -5.70 -1.99 -12.89
C LEU A 10 -6.32 -1.61 -11.55
N ASP A 11 -7.10 -0.54 -11.51
CA ASP A 11 -7.78 -0.13 -10.27
C ASP A 11 -8.68 -1.23 -9.72
N LYS A 12 -9.19 -2.11 -10.58
CA LYS A 12 -10.00 -3.23 -10.12
C LYS A 12 -9.19 -4.25 -9.33
N PHE A 13 -7.89 -4.33 -9.55
CA PHE A 13 -7.01 -5.21 -8.80
C PHE A 13 -6.54 -4.58 -7.49
N TYR A 14 -6.75 -3.28 -7.33
CA TYR A 14 -6.33 -2.53 -6.15
C TYR A 14 -7.54 -1.82 -5.56
N PRO A 15 -8.41 -2.57 -4.85
CA PRO A 15 -9.66 -2.00 -4.33
C PRO A 15 -9.47 -1.03 -3.17
N GLU A 16 -8.23 -0.81 -2.74
CA GLU A 16 -7.96 0.12 -1.64
C GLU A 16 -8.34 1.53 -2.06
N LYS A 17 -9.39 2.07 -1.44
CA LYS A 17 -9.96 3.36 -1.81
C LYS A 17 -9.06 4.55 -1.48
N ASP A 18 -8.11 4.36 -0.58
CA ASP A 18 -7.22 5.44 -0.15
C ASP A 18 -5.92 5.48 -0.94
N LEU A 19 -5.82 4.69 -1.99
CA LEU A 19 -4.65 4.65 -2.86
C LEU A 19 -5.08 4.87 -4.30
N MET A 20 -4.26 5.62 -5.05
CA MET A 20 -4.47 5.77 -6.48
C MET A 20 -3.18 5.48 -7.24
N ILE A 21 -3.31 4.88 -8.41
CA ILE A 21 -2.18 4.59 -9.28
C ILE A 21 -1.78 5.87 -10.00
N THR A 22 -0.50 6.22 -9.90
CA THR A 22 0.03 7.42 -10.57
C THR A 22 0.85 7.10 -11.80
N ASP A 23 1.47 5.92 -11.84
CA ASP A 23 2.29 5.53 -12.98
C ASP A 23 2.48 4.02 -12.99
N ILE A 24 2.72 3.47 -14.18
CA ILE A 24 2.99 2.05 -14.36
C ILE A 24 4.17 1.92 -15.31
N ASP A 25 5.24 1.25 -14.84
CA ASP A 25 6.43 0.99 -15.62
C ASP A 25 6.53 -0.51 -15.90
N GLN A 26 6.28 -0.92 -17.12
CA GLN A 26 6.37 -2.32 -17.53
C GLN A 26 7.76 -2.60 -18.05
N GLN A 27 8.45 -3.51 -17.38
CA GLN A 27 9.76 -3.98 -17.81
C GLN A 27 9.66 -5.42 -18.28
N SER A 28 10.74 -5.96 -18.82
CA SER A 28 10.71 -7.31 -19.39
C SER A 28 10.44 -8.40 -18.35
N ASP A 29 10.89 -8.19 -17.11
CA ASP A 29 10.80 -9.19 -16.05
C ASP A 29 9.98 -8.73 -14.85
N LYS A 30 9.58 -7.47 -14.81
CA LYS A 30 8.82 -6.95 -13.68
C LYS A 30 7.96 -5.77 -14.10
N ILE A 31 7.00 -5.46 -13.23
CA ILE A 31 6.11 -4.31 -13.39
C ILE A 31 6.23 -3.47 -12.12
N ILE A 32 6.50 -2.19 -12.29
CA ILE A 32 6.57 -1.25 -11.16
C ILE A 32 5.33 -0.36 -11.23
N ILE A 33 4.52 -0.39 -10.18
CA ILE A 33 3.30 0.40 -10.10
C ILE A 33 3.50 1.45 -9.02
N GLN A 34 3.47 2.71 -9.42
CA GLN A 34 3.57 3.82 -8.48
C GLN A 34 2.19 4.23 -8.02
N MET A 35 2.02 4.35 -6.73
CA MET A 35 0.75 4.69 -6.11
C MET A 35 0.98 5.81 -5.09
N LYS A 36 -0.07 6.56 -4.82
CA LYS A 36 -0.01 7.55 -3.75
C LYS A 36 -1.27 7.49 -2.92
N SER A 37 -1.15 7.89 -1.66
CA SER A 37 -2.28 8.00 -0.77
C SER A 37 -3.15 9.18 -1.17
N THR A 38 -4.46 8.98 -1.16
CA THR A 38 -5.44 10.02 -1.40
C THR A 38 -6.04 10.56 -0.10
N SER A 39 -5.66 9.98 1.04
CA SER A 39 -6.14 10.43 2.34
C SER A 39 -5.61 11.79 2.70
N SER A 40 -6.46 12.61 3.32
CA SER A 40 -6.09 13.92 3.80
C SER A 40 -6.11 14.01 5.33
N SER A 41 -6.43 12.92 6.01
CA SER A 41 -6.49 12.88 7.47
C SER A 41 -6.12 11.49 7.96
N CYS A 42 -5.78 11.42 9.25
CA CYS A 42 -5.39 10.17 9.88
C CYS A 42 -5.87 10.17 11.32
N LYS A 43 -6.16 8.99 11.85
CA LYS A 43 -6.59 8.82 13.23
C LYS A 43 -5.44 8.29 14.07
N CYS A 44 -5.14 8.95 15.16
CA CYS A 44 -4.10 8.49 16.06
C CYS A 44 -4.51 7.15 16.69
N PRO A 45 -3.64 6.12 16.62
CA PRO A 45 -3.99 4.80 17.16
C PRO A 45 -4.08 4.78 18.68
N LYS A 46 -3.51 5.75 19.39
CA LYS A 46 -3.56 5.79 20.83
C LYS A 46 -4.71 6.62 21.37
N CYS A 47 -4.83 7.88 20.91
CA CYS A 47 -5.83 8.80 21.47
C CYS A 47 -7.09 8.90 20.61
N ASN A 48 -7.10 8.28 19.44
CA ASN A 48 -8.22 8.28 18.51
C ASN A 48 -8.61 9.66 17.97
N ARG A 49 -7.76 10.66 18.17
CA ARG A 49 -8.00 11.99 17.65
C ARG A 49 -7.62 12.04 16.17
N ILE A 50 -8.47 12.65 15.35
CA ILE A 50 -8.22 12.78 13.91
C ILE A 50 -7.37 14.02 13.67
N THR A 51 -6.35 13.89 12.84
CA THR A 51 -5.46 14.98 12.48
C THR A 51 -5.37 15.10 10.97
N GLN A 52 -5.29 16.34 10.48
CA GLN A 52 -5.08 16.64 9.06
C GLN A 52 -3.70 17.21 8.81
N LYS A 53 -2.90 17.37 9.86
CA LYS A 53 -1.59 17.97 9.72
C LYS A 53 -0.55 16.90 9.51
N TYR A 54 -0.12 16.74 8.25
CA TYR A 54 1.01 15.87 7.96
C TYR A 54 2.29 16.69 7.85
N HIS A 55 3.40 16.06 8.18
CA HIS A 55 4.68 16.74 8.20
C HIS A 55 5.72 16.05 7.33
N GLY A 56 5.30 15.11 6.50
CA GLY A 56 6.22 14.46 5.60
C GLY A 56 5.55 13.37 4.78
N THR A 57 6.29 12.89 3.80
CA THR A 57 5.89 11.77 2.98
C THR A 57 7.04 10.77 2.95
N TYR A 58 6.73 9.52 2.68
CA TYR A 58 7.73 8.50 2.51
C TYR A 58 7.23 7.47 1.49
N THR A 59 8.16 6.78 0.85
CA THR A 59 7.82 5.78 -0.14
C THR A 59 8.13 4.38 0.40
N ARG A 60 7.14 3.49 0.32
CA ARG A 60 7.31 2.08 0.67
C ARG A 60 7.40 1.27 -0.61
N LYS A 61 8.36 0.36 -0.64
CA LYS A 61 8.48 -0.59 -1.73
C LYS A 61 7.92 -1.92 -1.26
N VAL A 62 6.90 -2.40 -1.95
CA VAL A 62 6.11 -3.56 -1.53
C VAL A 62 5.96 -4.51 -2.71
N GLN A 63 6.08 -5.80 -2.43
CA GLN A 63 5.83 -6.84 -3.43
C GLN A 63 4.36 -7.22 -3.42
N ASP A 64 3.78 -7.37 -4.60
CA ASP A 64 2.42 -7.85 -4.77
C ASP A 64 2.42 -9.15 -5.59
N LEU A 65 1.25 -9.71 -5.80
CA LEU A 65 1.10 -10.92 -6.61
C LEU A 65 1.62 -10.69 -8.03
N PRO A 66 2.28 -11.69 -8.63
CA PRO A 66 2.76 -11.54 -10.00
C PRO A 66 1.61 -11.40 -10.98
N ILE A 67 1.86 -10.69 -12.06
CA ILE A 67 0.92 -10.52 -13.17
C ILE A 67 1.56 -11.13 -14.41
N LEU A 68 0.91 -12.13 -14.98
CA LEU A 68 1.38 -12.81 -16.19
C LEU A 68 2.84 -13.25 -16.09
N GLY A 69 3.21 -13.79 -14.93
CA GLY A 69 4.56 -14.29 -14.70
C GLY A 69 5.60 -13.24 -14.37
N LYS A 70 5.22 -11.95 -14.36
CA LYS A 70 6.14 -10.88 -14.02
C LYS A 70 5.98 -10.47 -12.57
N ASN A 71 7.10 -10.24 -11.89
CA ASN A 71 7.07 -9.73 -10.53
C ASN A 71 6.47 -8.34 -10.51
N VAL A 72 5.67 -8.06 -9.48
CA VAL A 72 5.03 -6.76 -9.32
C VAL A 72 5.60 -6.09 -8.08
N GLN A 73 6.13 -4.88 -8.27
CA GLN A 73 6.62 -4.04 -7.19
C GLN A 73 5.75 -2.79 -7.11
N LEU A 74 5.21 -2.55 -5.92
CA LEU A 74 4.45 -1.33 -5.66
C LEU A 74 5.37 -0.32 -4.99
N GLU A 75 5.32 0.93 -5.46
CA GLU A 75 5.99 2.04 -4.81
C GLU A 75 4.91 2.97 -4.30
N ILE A 76 4.64 2.91 -3.00
CA ILE A 76 3.53 3.61 -2.39
C ILE A 76 4.02 4.85 -1.66
N CYS A 77 3.59 6.01 -2.12
CA CYS A 77 3.89 7.27 -1.45
C CYS A 77 2.81 7.53 -0.40
N SER A 78 3.20 7.51 0.86
CA SER A 78 2.32 7.67 2.00
C SER A 78 2.66 8.93 2.76
N HIS A 79 1.73 9.39 3.60
CA HIS A 79 1.93 10.56 4.45
C HIS A 79 2.19 10.15 5.90
N GLU A 80 3.01 10.94 6.57
CA GLU A 80 3.14 10.86 8.03
C GLU A 80 2.45 12.06 8.63
N TYR A 81 1.63 11.84 9.64
CA TYR A 81 0.85 12.88 10.29
C TYR A 81 1.38 13.13 11.69
N ALA A 82 1.15 14.35 12.19
CA ALA A 82 1.50 14.71 13.56
C ALA A 82 0.25 14.61 14.43
N CYS A 83 0.37 13.93 15.58
CA CYS A 83 -0.69 13.94 16.56
C CYS A 83 -0.71 15.30 17.25
N LEU A 84 -1.87 15.96 17.24
CA LEU A 84 -2.02 17.30 17.79
C LEU A 84 -2.47 17.30 19.25
N ASN A 85 -2.62 16.13 19.85
CA ASN A 85 -3.00 16.01 21.25
C ASN A 85 -1.77 16.08 22.15
N ASP A 86 -1.62 17.15 22.89
CA ASP A 86 -0.48 17.37 23.77
C ASP A 86 -0.32 16.30 24.84
N GLU A 87 -1.43 15.63 25.21
CA GLU A 87 -1.42 14.58 26.21
C GLU A 87 -1.04 13.22 25.63
N CYS A 88 -0.92 13.12 24.29
CA CYS A 88 -0.59 11.88 23.62
C CYS A 88 0.91 11.77 23.39
N GLU A 89 1.46 10.59 23.64
CA GLU A 89 2.89 10.33 23.46
C GLU A 89 3.28 10.14 22.00
N VAL A 90 2.30 9.92 21.13
CA VAL A 90 2.57 9.66 19.71
C VAL A 90 2.94 10.96 19.03
N ILE A 91 4.14 10.98 18.44
CA ILE A 91 4.64 12.16 17.73
C ILE A 91 4.32 12.06 16.25
N SER A 92 4.43 10.86 15.68
CA SER A 92 4.26 10.63 14.26
C SER A 92 3.33 9.46 14.03
N ILE A 93 2.41 9.64 13.06
CA ILE A 93 1.42 8.61 12.71
C ILE A 93 1.61 8.28 11.24
N ALA A 94 1.90 7.00 10.96
CA ALA A 94 1.98 6.51 9.60
C ALA A 94 0.60 6.08 9.13
N GLU A 95 0.31 6.35 7.86
CA GLU A 95 -0.94 5.87 7.27
C GLU A 95 -0.99 4.35 7.24
N THR A 96 -2.18 3.80 7.42
CA THR A 96 -2.41 2.36 7.38
C THR A 96 -3.34 2.01 6.22
N PHE A 97 -3.15 0.81 5.67
CA PHE A 97 -3.97 0.31 4.57
C PHE A 97 -4.50 -1.07 4.96
N ASP A 98 -5.41 -1.07 5.94
CA ASP A 98 -5.92 -2.29 6.54
C ASP A 98 -6.57 -3.19 5.50
N GLY A 99 -6.28 -4.49 5.61
CA GLY A 99 -6.80 -5.48 4.67
C GLY A 99 -6.01 -5.58 3.37
N PHE A 100 -5.12 -4.62 3.11
CA PHE A 100 -4.29 -4.61 1.90
C PHE A 100 -2.81 -4.77 2.24
N LEU A 101 -2.32 -3.99 3.20
CA LEU A 101 -0.90 -3.97 3.54
C LEU A 101 -0.73 -3.76 5.03
N ASN A 102 -0.08 -4.69 5.70
CA ASN A 102 0.23 -4.58 7.11
C ASN A 102 1.37 -3.59 7.35
N ASN A 103 1.37 -2.96 8.52
CA ASN A 103 2.46 -2.09 8.91
C ASN A 103 3.79 -2.84 8.91
N TYR A 104 4.82 -2.19 8.37
CA TYR A 104 6.17 -2.73 8.27
C TYR A 104 6.31 -3.95 7.37
N SER A 105 5.26 -4.39 6.70
CA SER A 105 5.34 -5.49 5.76
C SER A 105 5.92 -5.03 4.43
N ARG A 106 6.68 -5.91 3.78
CA ARG A 106 7.21 -5.67 2.44
C ARG A 106 6.42 -6.39 1.37
N MET A 107 5.32 -7.02 1.75
CA MET A 107 4.42 -7.72 0.85
C MET A 107 2.98 -7.34 1.18
N THR A 108 2.14 -7.28 0.14
CA THR A 108 0.70 -7.11 0.37
C THR A 108 0.15 -8.33 1.11
N GLU A 109 -0.96 -8.17 1.80
CA GLU A 109 -1.57 -9.28 2.53
C GLU A 109 -1.94 -10.44 1.61
N ARG A 110 -2.49 -10.14 0.43
CA ARG A 110 -2.84 -11.18 -0.52
C ARG A 110 -1.62 -11.93 -1.06
N CYS A 111 -0.49 -11.25 -1.16
CA CYS A 111 0.75 -11.88 -1.59
C CYS A 111 1.28 -12.83 -0.52
N VAL A 112 1.23 -12.43 0.75
CA VAL A 112 1.60 -13.30 1.86
C VAL A 112 0.71 -14.54 1.90
N ASP A 113 -0.60 -14.35 1.76
CA ASP A 113 -1.55 -15.45 1.79
C ASP A 113 -1.29 -16.46 0.65
N PHE A 114 -0.99 -15.95 -0.53
CA PHE A 114 -0.67 -16.80 -1.67
C PHE A 114 0.57 -17.64 -1.44
N ILE A 115 1.63 -17.02 -0.92
CA ILE A 115 2.89 -17.73 -0.63
C ILE A 115 2.67 -18.76 0.46
N CYS A 116 1.92 -18.44 1.50
CA CYS A 116 1.62 -19.39 2.57
C CYS A 116 0.82 -20.58 2.05
N THR A 117 -0.14 -20.33 1.16
CA THR A 117 -0.92 -21.40 0.56
C THR A 117 -0.04 -22.35 -0.26
N LEU A 118 0.86 -21.79 -1.07
CA LEU A 118 1.79 -22.61 -1.85
C LEU A 118 2.70 -23.43 -0.95
N ALA A 119 3.19 -22.85 0.13
CA ALA A 119 4.06 -23.56 1.07
C ALA A 119 3.33 -24.73 1.72
N LEU A 120 2.08 -24.53 2.11
CA LEU A 120 1.27 -25.60 2.70
C LEU A 120 1.03 -26.73 1.71
N GLU A 121 0.75 -26.42 0.46
CA GLU A 121 0.52 -27.44 -0.56
C GLU A 121 1.78 -28.24 -0.85
N THR A 122 2.94 -27.59 -0.88
CA THR A 122 4.19 -28.31 -1.15
C THR A 122 4.68 -29.09 0.04
N SER A 123 4.29 -28.73 1.25
CA SER A 123 4.74 -29.43 2.46
C SER A 123 3.86 -30.63 2.80
N CYS A 124 2.75 -30.82 2.12
CA CYS A 124 1.83 -31.92 2.37
C CYS A 124 2.28 -33.25 1.75
N GLU A 125 3.42 -33.30 1.16
CA GLU A 125 3.93 -34.54 0.61
C GLU A 125 4.48 -35.45 1.73
#